data_b557718b01653b506a6e244d04a32561
#
_entry.id   b557718b01653b506a6e244d04a32561
#
_cell.length_a   1.000
_cell.length_b   1.000
_cell.length_c   1.000
_cell.angle_alpha   90.00
_cell.angle_beta   90.00
_cell.angle_gamma   90.00
#
_symmetry.space_group_name_H-M   'P 1'
#
loop_
_entity.id
_entity.type
_entity.pdbx_description
1 polymer ?
#
loop_
_entity_poly.entity_id
_entity_poly.type
_entity_poly.pdbx_seq_one_letter_code
_entity_poly.pdbx_strand_id
1 'polypeptide(L)'
;MTRRPVAAVALVAVLVLSGCTVGYQPNVPERSEPPSEDRLGYYDGYWYDDTFEFDADDGLGEGETEAVVSRAMARIQLLRGLRFEEDVDVELMTRETFNEEFDDVWREPTEGQRALDNAQHEALFLVGSDEDVVDVRRRNQGGTVLGFYQPSEERLVVVSANRPATLDDELTLAHELVHALQDQRFGLRPPAEATADGANARNGLVEGDATVVERAYERRCESGAWQCVEVGEDAGATLPPEFNWGVYFFGFFPYAEGPGFVEHHRDDGNWSAVDAMHEAYPATSAEIIAPETYGSDGYGEATVSDRNRAGW
;
A
#
# COMPACT_ATOMS: atom_id res chain seq x y z
N MET A 1 -25.82 -31.94 -87.41
CA MET A 1 -25.67 -30.54 -87.02
C MET A 1 -25.55 -30.51 -85.47
N THR A 2 -24.36 -30.60 -84.97
CA THR A 2 -24.05 -30.68 -83.53
C THR A 2 -23.64 -29.31 -83.04
N ARG A 3 -24.42 -28.70 -82.14
CA ARG A 3 -24.07 -27.44 -81.48
C ARG A 3 -23.26 -27.76 -80.21
N ARG A 4 -22.05 -27.25 -80.13
CA ARG A 4 -21.23 -27.30 -78.92
C ARG A 4 -21.66 -26.19 -77.97
N PRO A 5 -21.75 -26.44 -76.65
CA PRO A 5 -21.95 -25.37 -75.67
C PRO A 5 -20.62 -24.66 -75.37
N VAL A 6 -20.68 -23.33 -75.36
CA VAL A 6 -19.59 -22.46 -74.92
C VAL A 6 -19.66 -22.38 -73.40
N ALA A 7 -18.61 -22.85 -72.73
CA ALA A 7 -18.49 -22.71 -71.27
C ALA A 7 -17.98 -21.29 -70.97
N ALA A 8 -18.79 -20.50 -70.26
CA ALA A 8 -18.41 -19.20 -69.73
C ALA A 8 -17.61 -19.46 -68.42
N VAL A 9 -16.35 -19.13 -68.42
CA VAL A 9 -15.49 -19.10 -67.21
C VAL A 9 -15.77 -17.78 -66.50
N ALA A 10 -16.47 -17.83 -65.38
CA ALA A 10 -16.61 -16.69 -64.47
C ALA A 10 -15.34 -16.54 -63.63
N LEU A 11 -14.59 -15.49 -63.86
CA LEU A 11 -13.40 -15.11 -63.08
C LEU A 11 -13.92 -14.42 -61.79
N VAL A 12 -13.91 -15.09 -60.64
CA VAL A 12 -14.19 -14.48 -59.35
C VAL A 12 -12.89 -13.82 -58.86
N ALA A 13 -12.83 -12.50 -58.97
CA ALA A 13 -11.78 -11.71 -58.34
C ALA A 13 -12.05 -11.63 -56.82
N VAL A 14 -11.29 -12.37 -56.03
CA VAL A 14 -11.29 -12.22 -54.56
C VAL A 14 -10.44 -11.00 -54.24
N LEU A 15 -11.12 -9.88 -53.96
CA LEU A 15 -10.47 -8.71 -53.33
C LEU A 15 -10.16 -9.07 -51.87
N VAL A 16 -8.91 -9.43 -51.61
CA VAL A 16 -8.34 -9.48 -50.25
C VAL A 16 -8.15 -8.01 -49.83
N LEU A 17 -9.13 -7.49 -49.12
CA LEU A 17 -8.98 -6.28 -48.32
C LEU A 17 -8.02 -6.62 -47.19
N SER A 18 -6.74 -6.34 -47.37
CA SER A 18 -5.77 -6.23 -46.28
C SER A 18 -6.21 -5.04 -45.41
N GLY A 19 -7.14 -5.25 -44.48
CA GLY A 19 -7.39 -4.32 -43.41
C GLY A 19 -6.11 -4.26 -42.58
N CYS A 20 -5.36 -3.17 -42.69
CA CYS A 20 -4.45 -2.78 -41.66
C CYS A 20 -5.35 -2.51 -40.43
N THR A 21 -5.50 -3.49 -39.57
CA THR A 21 -5.84 -3.20 -38.18
C THR A 21 -4.64 -2.40 -37.68
N VAL A 22 -4.79 -1.10 -37.62
CA VAL A 22 -3.94 -0.28 -36.74
C VAL A 22 -4.31 -0.81 -35.35
N GLY A 23 -3.53 -1.78 -34.87
CA GLY A 23 -3.60 -2.21 -33.49
C GLY A 23 -3.28 -0.96 -32.69
N TYR A 24 -4.18 -0.55 -31.84
CA TYR A 24 -3.91 0.39 -30.76
C TYR A 24 -2.75 -0.25 -29.98
N GLN A 25 -1.54 0.27 -30.16
CA GLN A 25 -0.44 -0.04 -29.27
C GLN A 25 -0.61 0.93 -28.10
N PRO A 26 -0.85 0.42 -26.89
CA PRO A 26 -0.81 1.28 -25.72
C PRO A 26 0.53 2.05 -25.76
N ASN A 27 0.48 3.33 -25.40
CA ASN A 27 1.66 4.21 -25.44
C ASN A 27 2.57 3.87 -24.24
N VAL A 28 3.06 2.63 -24.20
CA VAL A 28 3.97 2.16 -23.14
C VAL A 28 5.26 2.98 -23.23
N PRO A 29 5.65 3.67 -22.16
CA PRO A 29 6.86 4.47 -22.13
C PRO A 29 8.10 3.66 -22.52
N GLU A 30 9.02 4.29 -23.25
CA GLU A 30 10.28 3.65 -23.68
C GLU A 30 11.20 3.44 -22.47
N ARG A 31 11.70 2.22 -22.30
CA ARG A 31 12.63 1.88 -21.23
C ARG A 31 14.04 2.40 -21.52
N SER A 32 14.67 2.98 -20.51
CA SER A 32 16.06 3.41 -20.54
C SER A 32 17.02 2.24 -20.29
N GLU A 33 18.25 2.35 -20.82
CA GLU A 33 19.32 1.41 -20.47
C GLU A 33 19.72 1.53 -18.99
N PRO A 34 20.04 0.42 -18.31
CA PRO A 34 20.49 0.46 -16.94
C PRO A 34 21.78 1.27 -16.79
N PRO A 35 21.95 2.02 -15.70
CA PRO A 35 23.17 2.78 -15.46
C PRO A 35 24.39 1.85 -15.31
N SER A 36 25.55 2.32 -15.76
CA SER A 36 26.82 1.59 -15.67
C SER A 36 27.35 1.45 -14.23
N GLU A 37 26.83 2.24 -13.32
CA GLU A 37 27.17 2.25 -11.90
C GLU A 37 25.93 1.98 -11.09
N ASP A 38 26.13 1.43 -9.90
CA ASP A 38 25.04 1.17 -8.95
C ASP A 38 24.51 2.49 -8.36
N ARG A 39 23.42 3.02 -8.92
CA ARG A 39 22.81 4.31 -8.55
C ARG A 39 21.39 4.13 -8.06
N LEU A 40 21.03 4.88 -7.02
CA LEU A 40 19.63 5.03 -6.59
C LEU A 40 18.85 5.89 -7.59
N GLY A 41 17.56 5.66 -7.67
CA GLY A 41 16.66 6.43 -8.53
C GLY A 41 16.50 5.87 -9.94
N TYR A 42 16.88 4.62 -10.15
CA TYR A 42 16.59 3.85 -11.36
C TYR A 42 16.04 2.48 -10.98
N TYR A 43 14.98 2.06 -11.64
CA TYR A 43 14.39 0.72 -11.46
C TYR A 43 13.76 0.24 -12.78
N ASP A 44 14.04 -0.97 -13.19
CA ASP A 44 13.50 -1.71 -14.34
C ASP A 44 13.24 -0.85 -15.61
N GLY A 45 14.23 -0.07 -16.02
CA GLY A 45 14.16 0.74 -17.25
C GLY A 45 13.69 2.17 -17.05
N TYR A 46 13.32 2.58 -15.84
CA TYR A 46 12.79 3.90 -15.56
C TYR A 46 13.59 4.66 -14.50
N TRP A 47 13.78 5.95 -14.76
CA TRP A 47 14.37 6.88 -13.81
C TRP A 47 13.30 7.58 -12.97
N TYR A 48 13.67 8.02 -11.80
CA TYR A 48 12.80 8.75 -10.87
C TYR A 48 12.18 10.03 -11.43
N ASP A 49 12.82 10.65 -12.42
CA ASP A 49 12.41 11.89 -13.07
C ASP A 49 11.82 11.69 -14.48
N ASP A 50 11.63 10.46 -14.92
CA ASP A 50 10.96 10.17 -16.19
C ASP A 50 9.53 10.72 -16.19
N THR A 51 9.14 11.26 -17.35
CA THR A 51 7.79 11.77 -17.59
C THR A 51 7.12 10.93 -18.68
N PHE A 52 5.84 10.64 -18.48
CA PHE A 52 5.06 9.80 -19.38
C PHE A 52 3.90 10.58 -19.97
N GLU A 53 3.56 10.30 -21.25
CA GLU A 53 2.37 10.84 -21.88
C GLU A 53 1.27 9.77 -21.82
N PHE A 54 0.39 9.88 -20.85
CA PHE A 54 -0.79 9.00 -20.71
C PHE A 54 -2.03 9.70 -21.24
N ASP A 55 -2.97 8.91 -21.78
CA ASP A 55 -4.32 9.40 -22.04
C ASP A 55 -5.14 9.25 -20.73
N ALA A 56 -5.45 10.36 -20.10
CA ALA A 56 -6.18 10.37 -18.83
C ALA A 56 -7.64 9.91 -18.95
N ASP A 57 -8.19 9.87 -20.18
CA ASP A 57 -9.62 9.58 -20.41
C ASP A 57 -9.91 8.06 -20.39
N ASP A 58 -8.92 7.19 -20.61
CA ASP A 58 -9.09 5.73 -20.66
C ASP A 58 -8.46 4.99 -19.46
N GLY A 59 -7.83 5.71 -18.55
CA GLY A 59 -7.07 5.16 -17.42
C GLY A 59 -5.72 4.57 -17.87
N LEU A 60 -4.91 4.08 -16.91
CA LEU A 60 -3.64 3.45 -17.23
C LEU A 60 -3.84 2.01 -17.70
N GLY A 61 -3.30 1.70 -18.88
CA GLY A 61 -3.18 0.32 -19.36
C GLY A 61 -2.15 -0.47 -18.55
N GLU A 62 -2.12 -1.80 -18.71
CA GLU A 62 -1.21 -2.70 -17.99
C GLU A 62 0.26 -2.24 -18.07
N GLY A 63 0.80 -1.98 -19.27
CA GLY A 63 2.18 -1.53 -19.44
C GLY A 63 2.46 -0.11 -18.95
N GLU A 64 1.45 0.77 -18.94
CA GLU A 64 1.56 2.11 -18.35
C GLU A 64 1.58 2.04 -16.83
N THR A 65 0.77 1.16 -16.24
CA THR A 65 0.78 0.86 -14.80
C THR A 65 2.13 0.30 -14.37
N GLU A 66 2.69 -0.69 -15.09
CA GLU A 66 4.03 -1.22 -14.83
C GLU A 66 5.11 -0.11 -14.88
N ALA A 67 5.04 0.80 -15.84
CA ALA A 67 5.98 1.92 -15.93
C ALA A 67 5.86 2.88 -14.75
N VAL A 68 4.64 3.19 -14.29
CA VAL A 68 4.40 4.03 -13.11
C VAL A 68 4.92 3.34 -11.85
N VAL A 69 4.65 2.05 -11.66
CA VAL A 69 5.16 1.26 -10.53
C VAL A 69 6.69 1.29 -10.49
N SER A 70 7.34 0.99 -11.61
CA SER A 70 8.81 0.98 -11.69
C SER A 70 9.40 2.37 -11.42
N ARG A 71 8.80 3.45 -11.96
CA ARG A 71 9.20 4.82 -11.65
C ARG A 71 8.99 5.17 -10.18
N ALA A 72 7.88 4.74 -9.58
CA ALA A 72 7.61 4.95 -8.16
C ALA A 72 8.65 4.23 -7.28
N MET A 73 9.01 2.99 -7.61
CA MET A 73 10.09 2.27 -6.94
C MET A 73 11.44 3.01 -7.06
N ALA A 74 11.77 3.55 -8.24
CA ALA A 74 12.97 4.37 -8.43
C ALA A 74 12.96 5.63 -7.54
N ARG A 75 11.83 6.30 -7.41
CA ARG A 75 11.62 7.47 -6.54
C ARG A 75 11.77 7.15 -5.07
N ILE A 76 11.19 6.05 -4.62
CA ILE A 76 11.27 5.57 -3.24
C ILE A 76 12.72 5.22 -2.88
N GLN A 77 13.46 4.54 -3.74
CA GLN A 77 14.89 4.29 -3.54
C GLN A 77 15.66 5.60 -3.28
N LEU A 78 15.38 6.64 -4.07
CA LEU A 78 16.03 7.94 -3.92
C LEU A 78 15.65 8.64 -2.61
N LEU A 79 14.39 8.55 -2.18
CA LEU A 79 13.88 9.19 -0.97
C LEU A 79 14.35 8.50 0.29
N ARG A 80 14.30 7.17 0.29
CA ARG A 80 14.60 6.35 1.47
C ARG A 80 16.08 5.98 1.57
N GLY A 81 16.82 6.05 0.48
CA GLY A 81 18.23 5.69 0.44
C GLY A 81 18.48 4.19 0.39
N LEU A 82 17.47 3.37 0.15
CA LEU A 82 17.54 1.90 0.09
C LEU A 82 17.16 1.41 -1.31
N ARG A 83 17.54 0.18 -1.64
CA ARG A 83 17.18 -0.49 -2.88
C ARG A 83 16.17 -1.57 -2.61
N PHE A 84 15.23 -1.74 -3.53
CA PHE A 84 14.47 -2.98 -3.62
C PHE A 84 15.43 -4.12 -4.00
N GLU A 85 15.23 -5.28 -3.39
CA GLU A 85 15.99 -6.50 -3.66
C GLU A 85 15.30 -7.36 -4.71
N GLU A 86 13.96 -7.27 -4.77
CA GLU A 86 13.11 -8.03 -5.68
C GLU A 86 12.00 -7.14 -6.24
N ASP A 87 11.37 -7.60 -7.33
CA ASP A 87 10.20 -6.96 -7.90
C ASP A 87 9.02 -7.04 -6.92
N VAL A 88 8.09 -6.08 -7.02
CA VAL A 88 6.87 -6.05 -6.22
C VAL A 88 5.69 -6.36 -7.11
N ASP A 89 4.93 -7.39 -6.76
CA ASP A 89 3.68 -7.72 -7.45
C ASP A 89 2.58 -6.74 -7.01
N VAL A 90 2.10 -5.92 -7.95
CA VAL A 90 1.09 -4.89 -7.69
C VAL A 90 -0.22 -5.30 -8.36
N GLU A 91 -1.22 -5.53 -7.54
CA GLU A 91 -2.58 -5.85 -7.97
C GLU A 91 -3.50 -4.64 -7.85
N LEU A 92 -4.22 -4.32 -8.91
CA LEU A 92 -5.29 -3.32 -8.88
C LEU A 92 -6.63 -4.03 -8.65
N MET A 93 -7.29 -3.72 -7.56
CA MET A 93 -8.53 -4.36 -7.14
C MET A 93 -9.68 -3.34 -7.05
N THR A 94 -10.87 -3.68 -7.52
CA THR A 94 -12.03 -2.81 -7.32
C THR A 94 -12.48 -2.82 -5.86
N ARG A 95 -13.10 -1.74 -5.39
CA ARG A 95 -13.72 -1.68 -4.05
C ARG A 95 -14.73 -2.81 -3.82
N GLU A 96 -15.46 -3.23 -4.84
CA GLU A 96 -16.42 -4.33 -4.74
C GLU A 96 -15.71 -5.65 -4.49
N THR A 97 -14.69 -5.97 -5.31
CA THR A 97 -13.87 -7.18 -5.15
C THR A 97 -13.17 -7.19 -3.79
N PHE A 98 -12.58 -6.08 -3.37
CA PHE A 98 -11.97 -5.94 -2.05
C PHE A 98 -12.95 -6.28 -0.91
N ASN A 99 -14.19 -5.77 -0.98
CA ASN A 99 -15.20 -6.05 0.06
C ASN A 99 -15.70 -7.51 0.02
N GLU A 100 -15.68 -8.16 -1.15
CA GLU A 100 -16.04 -9.58 -1.28
C GLU A 100 -14.93 -10.49 -0.75
N GLU A 101 -13.67 -10.12 -0.95
CA GLU A 101 -12.49 -10.89 -0.54
C GLU A 101 -11.94 -10.47 0.82
N PHE A 102 -12.55 -9.50 1.47
CA PHE A 102 -12.04 -8.90 2.72
C PHE A 102 -11.71 -9.94 3.79
N ASP A 103 -12.55 -10.95 3.95
CA ASP A 103 -12.37 -12.00 4.96
C ASP A 103 -11.20 -12.93 4.64
N ASP A 104 -10.81 -13.06 3.36
CA ASP A 104 -9.65 -13.83 2.93
C ASP A 104 -8.35 -13.02 3.11
N VAL A 105 -8.42 -11.71 2.96
CA VAL A 105 -7.28 -10.79 3.17
C VAL A 105 -6.91 -10.67 4.65
N TRP A 106 -7.90 -10.61 5.53
CA TRP A 106 -7.70 -10.43 6.97
C TRP A 106 -7.97 -11.72 7.73
N ARG A 107 -6.92 -12.24 8.37
CA ARG A 107 -7.05 -13.45 9.17
C ARG A 107 -8.05 -13.25 10.33
N GLU A 108 -9.06 -14.10 10.40
CA GLU A 108 -10.00 -14.11 11.50
C GLU A 108 -9.26 -14.32 12.85
N PRO A 109 -9.50 -13.46 13.86
CA PRO A 109 -8.92 -13.65 15.18
C PRO A 109 -9.52 -14.89 15.86
N THR A 110 -8.74 -15.52 16.71
CA THR A 110 -9.27 -16.59 17.59
C THR A 110 -10.35 -16.04 18.52
N GLU A 111 -11.22 -16.90 19.03
CA GLU A 111 -12.27 -16.51 20.00
C GLU A 111 -11.69 -15.76 21.22
N GLY A 112 -10.53 -16.20 21.72
CA GLY A 112 -9.84 -15.55 22.82
C GLY A 112 -9.30 -14.15 22.48
N GLN A 113 -8.75 -13.98 21.27
CA GLN A 113 -8.29 -12.67 20.79
C GLN A 113 -9.47 -11.73 20.58
N ARG A 114 -10.58 -12.19 19.98
CA ARG A 114 -11.80 -11.41 19.79
C ARG A 114 -12.39 -10.97 21.13
N ALA A 115 -12.45 -11.88 22.12
CA ALA A 115 -12.95 -11.53 23.46
C ALA A 115 -12.06 -10.50 24.17
N LEU A 116 -10.74 -10.60 24.03
CA LEU A 116 -9.80 -9.63 24.61
C LEU A 116 -9.94 -8.26 23.93
N ASP A 117 -10.00 -8.23 22.59
CA ASP A 117 -10.20 -7.01 21.82
C ASP A 117 -11.50 -6.29 22.22
N ASN A 118 -12.62 -7.02 22.31
CA ASN A 118 -13.89 -6.46 22.76
C ASN A 118 -13.77 -5.87 24.17
N ALA A 119 -13.21 -6.62 25.12
CA ALA A 119 -13.05 -6.14 26.50
C ALA A 119 -12.19 -4.87 26.60
N GLN A 120 -11.12 -4.77 25.79
CA GLN A 120 -10.26 -3.57 25.75
C GLN A 120 -11.01 -2.36 25.17
N HIS A 121 -11.72 -2.53 24.06
CA HIS A 121 -12.44 -1.42 23.41
C HIS A 121 -13.69 -0.99 24.21
N GLU A 122 -14.39 -1.92 24.87
CA GLU A 122 -15.45 -1.60 25.82
C GLU A 122 -14.91 -0.80 27.01
N ALA A 123 -13.77 -1.22 27.59
CA ALA A 123 -13.15 -0.51 28.70
C ALA A 123 -12.71 0.92 28.36
N LEU A 124 -12.40 1.18 27.08
CA LEU A 124 -12.07 2.50 26.54
C LEU A 124 -13.31 3.27 26.05
N PHE A 125 -14.50 2.72 26.17
CA PHE A 125 -15.76 3.30 25.67
C PHE A 125 -15.78 3.56 24.16
N LEU A 126 -15.04 2.77 23.40
CA LEU A 126 -14.97 2.87 21.93
C LEU A 126 -16.07 2.05 21.23
N VAL A 127 -16.52 0.99 21.88
CA VAL A 127 -17.66 0.15 21.44
C VAL A 127 -18.61 -0.11 22.61
N GLY A 128 -19.86 -0.43 22.30
CA GLY A 128 -20.84 -0.88 23.30
C GLY A 128 -20.68 -2.36 23.64
N SER A 129 -21.29 -2.82 24.74
CA SER A 129 -21.24 -4.24 25.15
C SER A 129 -22.00 -5.18 24.21
N ASP A 130 -22.73 -4.66 23.26
CA ASP A 130 -23.50 -5.36 22.23
C ASP A 130 -22.87 -5.25 20.85
N GLU A 131 -21.70 -4.60 20.74
CA GLU A 131 -20.93 -4.48 19.50
C GLU A 131 -19.69 -5.37 19.54
N ASP A 132 -19.34 -5.93 18.38
CA ASP A 132 -18.07 -6.64 18.19
C ASP A 132 -17.08 -5.74 17.46
N VAL A 133 -15.90 -5.52 18.06
CA VAL A 133 -14.89 -4.60 17.53
C VAL A 133 -14.33 -5.05 16.17
N VAL A 134 -14.29 -6.38 15.92
CA VAL A 134 -13.84 -6.92 14.64
C VAL A 134 -14.83 -6.52 13.54
N ASP A 135 -16.12 -6.63 13.81
CA ASP A 135 -17.16 -6.23 12.88
C ASP A 135 -17.19 -4.70 12.67
N VAL A 136 -16.90 -3.92 13.73
CA VAL A 136 -16.75 -2.47 13.64
C VAL A 136 -15.57 -2.09 12.77
N ARG A 137 -14.39 -2.73 12.98
CA ARG A 137 -13.20 -2.50 12.13
C ARG A 137 -13.47 -2.86 10.68
N ARG A 138 -14.07 -4.04 10.42
CA ARG A 138 -14.44 -4.49 9.06
C ARG A 138 -15.35 -3.48 8.36
N ARG A 139 -16.37 -2.98 9.06
CA ARG A 139 -17.27 -1.95 8.54
C ARG A 139 -16.53 -0.64 8.22
N ASN A 140 -15.66 -0.17 9.12
CA ASN A 140 -14.86 1.02 8.89
C ASN A 140 -13.91 0.85 7.68
N GLN A 141 -13.16 -0.24 7.63
CA GLN A 141 -12.14 -0.51 6.62
C GLN A 141 -12.71 -0.76 5.23
N GLY A 142 -13.88 -1.36 5.12
CA GLY A 142 -14.51 -1.63 3.82
C GLY A 142 -14.70 -0.40 2.94
N GLY A 143 -14.75 0.81 3.53
CA GLY A 143 -14.87 2.06 2.80
C GLY A 143 -13.59 2.93 2.81
N THR A 144 -12.62 2.66 3.69
CA THR A 144 -11.48 3.57 3.91
C THR A 144 -10.13 3.02 3.46
N VAL A 145 -9.97 1.71 3.29
CA VAL A 145 -8.73 1.13 2.78
C VAL A 145 -8.55 1.50 1.32
N LEU A 146 -7.45 2.16 0.99
CA LEU A 146 -7.07 2.55 -0.38
C LEU A 146 -6.00 1.64 -0.96
N GLY A 147 -5.20 0.99 -0.12
CA GLY A 147 -4.19 0.02 -0.48
C GLY A 147 -3.73 -0.76 0.75
N PHE A 148 -2.95 -1.80 0.53
CA PHE A 148 -2.26 -2.53 1.58
C PHE A 148 -1.14 -3.40 1.00
N TYR A 149 -0.06 -3.55 1.77
CA TYR A 149 0.96 -4.54 1.53
C TYR A 149 0.78 -5.72 2.47
N GLN A 150 0.86 -6.95 1.94
CA GLN A 150 0.68 -8.18 2.69
C GLN A 150 2.01 -8.97 2.78
N PRO A 151 2.78 -8.81 3.87
CA PRO A 151 4.12 -9.42 3.99
C PRO A 151 4.15 -10.95 3.90
N SER A 152 3.04 -11.63 4.23
CA SER A 152 2.97 -13.10 4.16
C SER A 152 2.91 -13.63 2.74
N GLU A 153 2.45 -12.82 1.79
CA GLU A 153 2.24 -13.15 0.38
C GLU A 153 3.13 -12.31 -0.55
N GLU A 154 3.85 -11.33 0.03
CA GLU A 154 4.69 -10.36 -0.70
C GLU A 154 3.90 -9.63 -1.79
N ARG A 155 2.60 -9.39 -1.51
CA ARG A 155 1.61 -8.82 -2.44
C ARG A 155 1.23 -7.42 -2.02
N LEU A 156 1.21 -6.50 -2.98
CA LEU A 156 0.71 -5.15 -2.83
C LEU A 156 -0.62 -5.01 -3.58
N VAL A 157 -1.64 -4.52 -2.92
CA VAL A 157 -2.95 -4.25 -3.53
C VAL A 157 -3.27 -2.76 -3.43
N VAL A 158 -3.67 -2.17 -4.55
CA VAL A 158 -4.27 -0.82 -4.59
C VAL A 158 -5.75 -0.97 -4.88
N VAL A 159 -6.59 -0.36 -4.05
CA VAL A 159 -8.05 -0.48 -4.14
C VAL A 159 -8.61 0.72 -4.89
N SER A 160 -9.02 0.49 -6.12
CA SER A 160 -9.58 1.48 -7.02
C SER A 160 -11.08 1.69 -6.82
N ALA A 161 -11.52 2.94 -6.95
CA ALA A 161 -12.93 3.28 -7.05
C ALA A 161 -13.52 3.01 -8.44
N ASN A 162 -12.67 2.87 -9.45
CA ASN A 162 -13.05 2.73 -10.85
C ASN A 162 -13.40 1.27 -11.24
N ARG A 163 -14.10 1.13 -12.38
CA ARG A 163 -14.46 -0.16 -13.00
C ARG A 163 -14.24 -0.10 -14.51
N PRO A 164 -13.28 -0.83 -15.07
CA PRO A 164 -12.32 -1.70 -14.37
C PRO A 164 -11.43 -0.95 -13.38
N ALA A 165 -10.74 -1.67 -12.48
CA ALA A 165 -9.79 -1.08 -11.55
C ALA A 165 -8.65 -0.41 -12.33
N THR A 166 -8.31 0.82 -11.94
CA THR A 166 -7.21 1.60 -12.50
C THR A 166 -6.36 2.16 -11.36
N LEU A 167 -5.12 2.50 -11.63
CA LEU A 167 -4.29 3.21 -10.68
C LEU A 167 -4.72 4.68 -10.66
N ASP A 168 -5.40 5.05 -9.59
CA ASP A 168 -5.99 6.39 -9.44
C ASP A 168 -5.13 7.29 -8.55
N ASP A 169 -4.26 6.70 -7.72
CA ASP A 169 -3.47 7.41 -6.72
C ASP A 169 -2.05 6.85 -6.64
N GLU A 170 -1.10 7.62 -7.17
CA GLU A 170 0.32 7.27 -7.09
C GLU A 170 0.88 7.44 -5.66
N LEU A 171 0.26 8.23 -4.78
CA LEU A 171 0.70 8.39 -3.39
C LEU A 171 0.36 7.16 -2.55
N THR A 172 -0.85 6.62 -2.69
CA THR A 172 -1.21 5.33 -2.06
C THR A 172 -0.26 4.22 -2.54
N LEU A 173 -0.03 4.11 -3.86
CA LEU A 173 0.94 3.16 -4.39
C LEU A 173 2.33 3.35 -3.76
N ALA A 174 2.81 4.60 -3.67
CA ALA A 174 4.12 4.90 -3.10
C ALA A 174 4.21 4.51 -1.61
N HIS A 175 3.15 4.74 -0.82
CA HIS A 175 3.07 4.33 0.58
C HIS A 175 3.22 2.82 0.72
N GLU A 176 2.44 2.05 -0.04
CA GLU A 176 2.47 0.59 0.01
C GLU A 176 3.79 0.01 -0.53
N LEU A 177 4.40 0.64 -1.52
CA LEU A 177 5.74 0.27 -1.99
C LEU A 177 6.83 0.52 -0.94
N VAL A 178 6.67 1.50 -0.04
CA VAL A 178 7.59 1.65 1.09
C VAL A 178 7.48 0.46 2.03
N HIS A 179 6.27 -0.05 2.29
CA HIS A 179 6.09 -1.28 3.09
C HIS A 179 6.74 -2.50 2.42
N ALA A 180 6.62 -2.63 1.11
CA ALA A 180 7.34 -3.68 0.37
C ALA A 180 8.87 -3.54 0.53
N LEU A 181 9.41 -2.32 0.43
CA LEU A 181 10.82 -2.05 0.66
C LEU A 181 11.25 -2.39 2.09
N GLN A 182 10.46 -1.99 3.09
CA GLN A 182 10.71 -2.31 4.50
C GLN A 182 10.71 -3.82 4.75
N ASP A 183 9.78 -4.55 4.13
CA ASP A 183 9.72 -6.01 4.28
C ASP A 183 10.94 -6.70 3.66
N GLN A 184 11.32 -6.32 2.44
CA GLN A 184 12.50 -6.84 1.77
C GLN A 184 13.80 -6.55 2.55
N ARG A 185 13.88 -5.39 3.23
CA ARG A 185 15.11 -4.95 3.92
C ARG A 185 15.18 -5.38 5.38
N PHE A 186 14.06 -5.44 6.07
CA PHE A 186 14.02 -5.60 7.53
C PHE A 186 13.11 -6.74 7.99
N GLY A 187 12.18 -7.17 7.13
CA GLY A 187 11.13 -8.13 7.47
C GLY A 187 10.02 -7.52 8.33
N LEU A 188 8.79 -7.50 7.82
CA LEU A 188 7.66 -6.89 8.52
C LEU A 188 6.82 -7.86 9.36
N ARG A 189 7.15 -9.16 9.37
CA ARG A 189 6.38 -10.15 10.15
C ARG A 189 6.48 -9.84 11.65
N PRO A 190 5.33 -9.60 12.32
CA PRO A 190 5.35 -9.30 13.75
C PRO A 190 5.81 -10.52 14.55
N PRO A 191 6.53 -10.32 15.68
CA PRO A 191 6.87 -11.41 16.58
C PRO A 191 5.60 -12.00 17.23
N ALA A 192 5.60 -13.31 17.46
CA ALA A 192 4.42 -14.04 17.96
C ALA A 192 3.97 -13.63 19.39
N GLU A 193 4.83 -12.97 20.16
CA GLU A 193 4.62 -12.64 21.57
C GLU A 193 4.49 -11.12 21.81
N ALA A 194 4.19 -10.32 20.79
CA ALA A 194 4.05 -8.88 20.94
C ALA A 194 2.86 -8.53 21.83
N THR A 195 3.07 -7.64 22.81
CA THR A 195 1.96 -7.00 23.52
C THR A 195 1.20 -6.07 22.56
N ALA A 196 -0.06 -5.75 22.86
CA ALA A 196 -0.83 -4.80 22.04
C ALA A 196 -0.12 -3.44 21.94
N ASP A 197 0.48 -2.96 23.03
CA ASP A 197 1.23 -1.69 23.06
C ASP A 197 2.53 -1.79 22.25
N GLY A 198 3.30 -2.86 22.38
CA GLY A 198 4.49 -3.09 21.58
C GLY A 198 4.19 -3.25 20.09
N ALA A 199 3.07 -3.91 19.74
CA ALA A 199 2.62 -3.99 18.35
C ALA A 199 2.27 -2.60 17.79
N ASN A 200 1.59 -1.78 18.60
CA ASN A 200 1.24 -0.42 18.23
C ASN A 200 2.48 0.48 18.08
N ALA A 201 3.46 0.34 18.97
CA ALA A 201 4.75 1.03 18.88
C ALA A 201 5.53 0.63 17.62
N ARG A 202 5.60 -0.66 17.33
CA ARG A 202 6.21 -1.17 16.09
C ARG A 202 5.52 -0.59 14.86
N ASN A 203 4.20 -0.60 14.82
CA ASN A 203 3.45 0.00 13.73
C ASN A 203 3.72 1.51 13.63
N GLY A 204 3.91 2.21 14.76
CA GLY A 204 4.32 3.61 14.78
C GLY A 204 5.63 3.89 14.04
N LEU A 205 6.63 3.01 14.15
CA LEU A 205 7.84 3.10 13.36
C LEU A 205 7.57 2.79 11.88
N VAL A 206 6.88 1.67 11.58
CA VAL A 206 6.65 1.19 10.21
C VAL A 206 5.83 2.21 9.40
N GLU A 207 4.69 2.64 9.93
CA GLU A 207 3.83 3.62 9.29
C GLU A 207 4.44 5.03 9.29
N GLY A 208 5.19 5.35 10.34
CA GLY A 208 5.91 6.63 10.43
C GLY A 208 6.95 6.77 9.33
N ASP A 209 7.75 5.74 9.09
CA ASP A 209 8.75 5.69 8.01
C ASP A 209 8.07 5.81 6.63
N ALA A 210 7.01 5.03 6.39
CA ALA A 210 6.25 5.09 5.14
C ALA A 210 5.64 6.47 4.92
N THR A 211 5.00 7.05 5.93
CA THR A 211 4.38 8.38 5.84
C THR A 211 5.40 9.50 5.62
N VAL A 212 6.60 9.41 6.20
CA VAL A 212 7.67 10.41 5.97
C VAL A 212 8.15 10.37 4.53
N VAL A 213 8.28 9.18 3.94
CA VAL A 213 8.65 9.01 2.52
C VAL A 213 7.52 9.48 1.62
N GLU A 214 6.26 9.10 1.89
CA GLU A 214 5.06 9.54 1.17
C GLU A 214 4.97 11.07 1.13
N ARG A 215 5.08 11.75 2.28
CA ARG A 215 5.07 13.21 2.34
C ARG A 215 6.21 13.86 1.54
N ALA A 216 7.37 13.21 1.48
CA ALA A 216 8.48 13.67 0.65
C ALA A 216 8.23 13.44 -0.84
N TYR A 217 7.48 12.41 -1.19
CA TYR A 217 6.98 12.12 -2.54
C TYR A 217 5.94 13.16 -2.96
N GLU A 218 4.89 13.33 -2.14
CA GLU A 218 3.80 14.30 -2.33
C GLU A 218 4.33 15.72 -2.61
N ARG A 219 5.24 16.23 -1.76
CA ARG A 219 5.85 17.56 -1.99
C ARG A 219 6.53 17.70 -3.35
N ARG A 220 7.06 16.63 -3.93
CA ARG A 220 7.67 16.67 -5.27
C ARG A 220 6.62 16.67 -6.38
N CYS A 221 5.51 15.96 -6.18
CA CYS A 221 4.35 16.01 -7.07
C CYS A 221 3.71 17.41 -7.05
N GLU A 222 3.37 17.93 -5.88
CA GLU A 222 2.75 19.26 -5.71
C GLU A 222 3.60 20.41 -6.25
N SER A 223 4.93 20.34 -6.08
CA SER A 223 5.84 21.35 -6.61
C SER A 223 6.06 21.27 -8.12
N GLY A 224 5.56 20.22 -8.78
CA GLY A 224 5.82 19.94 -10.20
C GLY A 224 7.26 19.47 -10.47
N ALA A 225 8.04 19.13 -9.43
CA ALA A 225 9.35 18.54 -9.60
C ALA A 225 9.28 17.12 -10.17
N TRP A 226 8.19 16.42 -9.87
CA TRP A 226 7.83 15.13 -10.46
C TRP A 226 6.46 15.20 -11.10
N GLN A 227 6.30 14.53 -12.22
CA GLN A 227 5.00 14.25 -12.81
C GLN A 227 4.41 13.04 -12.07
N CYS A 228 3.25 13.20 -11.46
CA CYS A 228 2.55 12.12 -10.77
C CYS A 228 1.21 11.83 -11.43
N VAL A 229 0.70 10.63 -11.24
CA VAL A 229 -0.69 10.29 -11.57
C VAL A 229 -1.55 10.95 -10.51
N GLU A 230 -2.36 11.92 -10.93
CA GLU A 230 -3.26 12.64 -10.04
C GLU A 230 -4.56 11.86 -9.86
N VAL A 231 -5.03 11.85 -8.63
CA VAL A 231 -6.33 11.32 -8.26
C VAL A 231 -7.43 12.27 -8.75
N GLY A 232 -8.44 11.74 -9.39
CA GLY A 232 -9.67 12.49 -9.60
C GLY A 232 -10.29 12.87 -8.24
N GLU A 233 -10.96 14.02 -8.17
CA GLU A 233 -11.57 14.55 -6.92
C GLU A 233 -12.52 13.57 -6.19
N ASP A 234 -12.91 12.46 -6.82
CA ASP A 234 -13.84 11.45 -6.32
C ASP A 234 -13.20 10.12 -5.84
N ALA A 235 -11.87 9.94 -5.91
CA ALA A 235 -11.19 8.69 -5.51
C ALA A 235 -11.04 8.53 -3.98
N GLY A 236 -11.69 9.40 -3.22
CA GLY A 236 -11.63 9.40 -1.76
C GLY A 236 -12.30 8.21 -1.08
N ALA A 237 -11.87 7.93 0.13
CA ALA A 237 -12.51 6.98 1.02
C ALA A 237 -14.00 7.32 1.22
N THR A 238 -14.86 6.30 1.10
CA THR A 238 -16.30 6.46 1.37
C THR A 238 -16.60 5.98 2.78
N LEU A 239 -17.03 6.91 3.63
CA LEU A 239 -17.40 6.55 5.02
C LEU A 239 -18.75 5.82 5.04
N PRO A 240 -18.83 4.64 5.66
CA PRO A 240 -20.10 3.96 5.83
C PRO A 240 -21.01 4.74 6.81
N PRO A 241 -22.36 4.60 6.72
CA PRO A 241 -23.30 5.33 7.56
C PRO A 241 -23.09 5.18 9.07
N GLU A 242 -22.61 4.02 9.49
CA GLU A 242 -22.36 3.69 10.90
C GLU A 242 -20.86 3.68 11.23
N PHE A 243 -20.11 4.61 10.65
CA PHE A 243 -18.67 4.72 10.87
C PHE A 243 -18.35 5.03 12.34
N ASN A 244 -17.53 4.19 12.97
CA ASN A 244 -17.10 4.38 14.36
C ASN A 244 -15.79 5.16 14.41
N TRP A 245 -15.89 6.45 14.69
CA TRP A 245 -14.75 7.36 14.79
C TRP A 245 -13.77 7.00 15.92
N GLY A 246 -14.27 6.47 17.04
CA GLY A 246 -13.44 6.09 18.18
C GLY A 246 -12.48 4.95 17.83
N VAL A 247 -13.00 3.89 17.22
CA VAL A 247 -12.21 2.76 16.75
C VAL A 247 -11.26 3.19 15.63
N TYR A 248 -11.69 4.08 14.73
CA TYR A 248 -10.85 4.61 13.67
C TYR A 248 -9.67 5.39 14.23
N PHE A 249 -9.89 6.40 15.09
CA PHE A 249 -8.80 7.20 15.65
C PHE A 249 -7.88 6.40 16.56
N PHE A 250 -8.39 5.39 17.23
CA PHE A 250 -7.54 4.49 18.02
C PHE A 250 -6.56 3.72 17.13
N GLY A 251 -7.03 3.24 15.96
CA GLY A 251 -6.18 2.60 14.95
C GLY A 251 -5.29 3.57 14.15
N PHE A 252 -5.58 4.87 14.18
CA PHE A 252 -4.85 5.90 13.44
C PHE A 252 -3.57 6.39 14.15
N PHE A 253 -3.32 5.95 15.38
CA PHE A 253 -2.15 6.33 16.18
C PHE A 253 -0.81 6.21 15.42
N PRO A 254 -0.48 5.11 14.71
CA PRO A 254 0.77 4.97 13.98
C PRO A 254 1.00 6.07 12.94
N TYR A 255 -0.05 6.50 12.26
CA TYR A 255 0.00 7.55 11.23
C TYR A 255 0.07 8.97 11.82
N ALA A 256 -0.49 9.16 13.02
CA ALA A 256 -0.48 10.45 13.72
C ALA A 256 0.86 10.75 14.38
N GLU A 257 1.40 9.79 15.14
CA GLU A 257 2.57 9.98 16.00
C GLU A 257 3.86 9.42 15.39
N GLY A 258 3.76 8.37 14.57
CA GLY A 258 4.92 7.70 13.95
C GLY A 258 5.80 8.63 13.12
N PRO A 259 5.27 9.51 12.26
CA PRO A 259 6.10 10.41 11.48
C PRO A 259 6.96 11.34 12.33
N GLY A 260 6.43 11.85 13.44
CA GLY A 260 7.20 12.68 14.38
C GLY A 260 8.37 11.93 15.04
N PHE A 261 8.14 10.66 15.38
CA PHE A 261 9.19 9.77 15.89
C PHE A 261 10.30 9.55 14.85
N VAL A 262 9.94 9.21 13.63
CA VAL A 262 10.88 8.94 12.53
C VAL A 262 11.66 10.21 12.16
N GLU A 263 11.00 11.36 12.04
CA GLU A 263 11.63 12.63 11.73
C GLU A 263 12.65 13.03 12.81
N HIS A 264 12.32 12.87 14.10
CA HIS A 264 13.23 13.15 15.21
C HIS A 264 14.55 12.37 15.06
N HIS A 265 14.47 11.07 14.88
CA HIS A 265 15.66 10.21 14.79
C HIS A 265 16.41 10.36 13.47
N ARG A 266 15.72 10.61 12.38
CA ARG A 266 16.34 10.89 11.09
C ARG A 266 17.13 12.21 11.12
N ASP A 267 16.62 13.24 11.76
CA ASP A 267 17.32 14.55 11.87
C ASP A 267 18.59 14.44 12.71
N ASP A 268 18.62 13.59 13.73
CA ASP A 268 19.79 13.34 14.57
C ASP A 268 20.80 12.38 13.93
N GLY A 269 20.36 11.35 13.19
CA GLY A 269 21.23 10.25 12.72
C GLY A 269 21.05 9.84 11.26
N ASN A 270 20.31 10.59 10.45
CA ASN A 270 19.91 10.25 9.08
C ASN A 270 19.09 8.95 9.01
N TRP A 271 18.82 8.47 7.80
CA TRP A 271 18.09 7.23 7.58
C TRP A 271 18.72 6.00 8.25
N SER A 272 20.03 5.98 8.45
CA SER A 272 20.71 4.87 9.13
C SER A 272 20.28 4.69 10.60
N ALA A 273 19.84 5.77 11.27
CA ALA A 273 19.27 5.65 12.60
C ALA A 273 17.89 4.97 12.56
N VAL A 274 17.08 5.33 11.57
CA VAL A 274 15.76 4.68 11.34
C VAL A 274 15.94 3.21 10.96
N ASP A 275 16.91 2.88 10.09
CA ASP A 275 17.23 1.50 9.72
C ASP A 275 17.57 0.63 10.95
N ALA A 276 18.39 1.17 11.86
CA ALA A 276 18.75 0.47 13.10
C ALA A 276 17.54 0.20 14.01
N MET A 277 16.50 1.03 13.96
CA MET A 277 15.28 0.83 14.73
C MET A 277 14.40 -0.29 14.19
N HIS A 278 14.47 -0.59 12.91
CA HIS A 278 13.82 -1.78 12.34
C HIS A 278 14.46 -3.10 12.84
N GLU A 279 15.70 -3.06 13.33
CA GLU A 279 16.34 -4.19 14.02
C GLU A 279 16.04 -4.21 15.54
N ALA A 280 15.68 -3.06 16.10
CA ALA A 280 15.39 -2.88 17.53
C ALA A 280 14.17 -1.99 17.73
N TYR A 281 12.98 -2.54 17.45
CA TYR A 281 11.71 -1.81 17.50
C TYR A 281 11.46 -1.11 18.83
N PRO A 282 10.79 0.08 18.81
CA PRO A 282 10.30 0.70 20.04
C PRO A 282 9.42 -0.26 20.83
N ALA A 283 9.60 -0.32 22.13
CA ALA A 283 8.92 -1.28 23.01
C ALA A 283 7.50 -0.85 23.40
N THR A 284 7.23 0.46 23.39
CA THR A 284 5.98 1.05 23.85
C THR A 284 5.54 2.22 22.99
N SER A 285 4.21 2.46 22.92
CA SER A 285 3.66 3.67 22.28
C SER A 285 4.16 4.97 22.95
N ALA A 286 4.58 4.91 24.20
CA ALA A 286 5.13 6.07 24.88
C ALA A 286 6.48 6.54 24.28
N GLU A 287 7.29 5.62 23.76
CA GLU A 287 8.53 5.96 23.05
C GLU A 287 8.23 6.63 21.71
N ILE A 288 7.15 6.24 21.04
CA ILE A 288 6.70 6.90 19.80
C ILE A 288 6.25 8.34 20.08
N ILE A 289 5.49 8.56 21.17
CA ILE A 289 4.98 9.89 21.57
C ILE A 289 6.12 10.79 22.06
N ALA A 290 7.12 10.22 22.73
CA ALA A 290 8.26 10.93 23.30
C ALA A 290 9.57 10.35 22.75
N PRO A 291 9.94 10.69 21.50
CA PRO A 291 11.06 10.08 20.75
C PRO A 291 12.41 10.07 21.51
N GLU A 292 12.65 11.09 22.34
CA GLU A 292 13.84 11.21 23.18
C GLU A 292 13.97 10.12 24.25
N THR A 293 12.90 9.35 24.48
CA THR A 293 12.88 8.25 25.45
C THR A 293 13.17 6.87 24.84
N TYR A 294 13.32 6.80 23.52
CA TYR A 294 13.58 5.54 22.82
C TYR A 294 14.82 4.83 23.39
N GLY A 295 14.65 3.53 23.67
CA GLY A 295 15.69 2.68 24.26
C GLY A 295 16.03 2.99 25.73
N SER A 296 15.25 3.86 26.38
CA SER A 296 15.43 4.10 27.83
C SER A 296 14.76 2.99 28.65
N ASP A 297 15.41 2.50 29.69
CA ASP A 297 14.90 1.45 30.60
C ASP A 297 13.68 1.89 31.45
N GLY A 298 12.94 2.94 31.01
CA GLY A 298 11.93 3.63 31.82
C GLY A 298 10.60 2.92 32.02
N TYR A 299 10.29 1.91 31.20
CA TYR A 299 9.00 1.24 31.25
C TYR A 299 9.13 -0.18 31.82
N GLY A 300 8.94 -0.30 33.15
CA GLY A 300 8.99 -1.60 33.82
C GLY A 300 7.79 -2.47 33.49
N GLU A 301 8.00 -3.79 33.39
CA GLU A 301 6.90 -4.75 33.27
C GLU A 301 5.95 -4.64 34.46
N ALA A 302 4.68 -4.33 34.17
CA ALA A 302 3.64 -4.37 35.19
C ALA A 302 3.22 -5.82 35.44
N THR A 303 3.52 -6.36 36.61
CA THR A 303 3.02 -7.68 37.02
C THR A 303 1.58 -7.56 37.51
N VAL A 304 0.62 -8.09 36.74
CA VAL A 304 -0.78 -8.21 37.15
C VAL A 304 -0.93 -9.54 37.88
N SER A 305 -1.23 -9.47 39.20
CA SER A 305 -1.54 -10.67 39.95
C SER A 305 -2.91 -11.22 39.55
N ASP A 306 -2.92 -12.45 39.04
CA ASP A 306 -4.20 -13.17 38.84
C ASP A 306 -4.92 -13.34 40.15
N ARG A 307 -6.02 -12.62 40.31
CA ARG A 307 -6.92 -12.72 41.49
C ARG A 307 -8.18 -13.49 41.15
N ASN A 308 -8.15 -14.35 40.13
CA ASN A 308 -9.27 -15.20 39.79
C ASN A 308 -9.73 -15.96 41.01
N ARG A 309 -10.86 -15.54 41.56
CA ARG A 309 -11.58 -16.35 42.55
C ARG A 309 -12.30 -17.45 41.76
N ALA A 310 -11.97 -18.70 42.04
CA ALA A 310 -12.72 -19.83 41.52
C ALA A 310 -14.23 -19.58 41.78
N GLY A 311 -15.00 -19.32 40.73
CA GLY A 311 -16.44 -19.13 40.85
C GLY A 311 -17.08 -18.00 40.04
N TRP A 312 -16.42 -17.49 39.00
CA TRP A 312 -17.10 -16.67 37.97
C TRP A 312 -17.29 -17.47 36.71
#